data_2856657871818db57bc0641469ed9ad5
#
_entry.id   2856657871818db57bc0641469ed9ad5
#
_cell.length_a   1.000
_cell.length_b   1.000
_cell.length_c   1.000
_cell.angle_alpha   90.00
_cell.angle_beta   90.00
_cell.angle_gamma   90.00
#
_symmetry.space_group_name_H-M   'P 1'
#
loop_
_entity.id
_entity.type
_entity.pdbx_description
1 polymer ?
#
loop_
_entity_poly.entity_id
_entity_poly.type
_entity_poly.pdbx_seq_one_letter_code
_entity_poly.pdbx_strand_id
1 'polypeptide(L)'
;FARLKIPDSLPQLVPIGKVEPPGQRSTLISCCPNTYVWLDDLIRANLPELFPGMSVVEAYPFHVTRDAEVEIQEWEAGDLLETTEEGVKQRRFGDVVKLSVHHAMPAHILEILMSNLQIEPYDVYLVEGRISLSSLKYVANIDRYDLKFPTFTPSVPPPLDPELLDKDEDFFAAISKRDVLLHHPYDSFQPVVNFLNIAARDPNVLAIKATLYRVGR
;
A
#
# COMPACT_ATOMS: atom_id res chain seq x y z
N PHE A 1 -19.32 -3.23 -24.63
CA PHE A 1 -18.74 -3.05 -23.29
C PHE A 1 -17.27 -2.73 -23.41
N ALA A 2 -16.79 -1.79 -22.59
CA ALA A 2 -15.38 -1.46 -22.47
C ALA A 2 -14.98 -1.49 -20.98
N ARG A 3 -13.78 -2.00 -20.70
CA ARG A 3 -13.15 -1.98 -19.38
C ARG A 3 -11.99 -1.01 -19.40
N LEU A 4 -12.05 -0.03 -18.53
CA LEU A 4 -10.95 0.91 -18.31
C LEU A 4 -10.25 0.61 -17.00
N LYS A 5 -8.95 0.32 -17.06
CA LYS A 5 -8.12 0.14 -15.86
C LYS A 5 -7.62 1.51 -15.39
N ILE A 6 -7.89 1.84 -14.13
CA ILE A 6 -7.31 3.02 -13.48
C ILE A 6 -5.88 2.68 -13.05
N PRO A 7 -4.85 3.40 -13.53
CA PRO A 7 -3.47 3.10 -13.18
C PRO A 7 -3.16 3.43 -11.71
N ASP A 8 -2.44 2.54 -11.05
CA ASP A 8 -1.93 2.78 -9.68
C ASP A 8 -0.83 3.84 -9.62
N SER A 9 -0.22 4.16 -10.76
CA SER A 9 0.82 5.20 -10.88
C SER A 9 0.26 6.64 -10.80
N LEU A 10 -1.04 6.81 -11.00
CA LEU A 10 -1.68 8.12 -10.89
C LEU A 10 -2.14 8.38 -9.46
N PRO A 11 -2.09 9.65 -9.00
CA PRO A 11 -2.60 10.00 -7.68
C PRO A 11 -4.11 9.77 -7.63
N GLN A 12 -4.57 9.03 -6.62
CA GLN A 12 -5.99 8.72 -6.46
C GLN A 12 -6.84 9.94 -6.02
N LEU A 13 -6.20 10.93 -5.42
CA LEU A 13 -6.76 12.24 -5.11
C LEU A 13 -6.09 13.29 -5.98
N VAL A 14 -6.87 13.94 -6.83
CA VAL A 14 -6.40 14.99 -7.73
C VAL A 14 -6.77 16.34 -7.13
N PRO A 15 -5.81 17.24 -6.83
CA PRO A 15 -6.12 18.54 -6.27
C PRO A 15 -6.82 19.41 -7.32
N ILE A 16 -7.92 20.05 -6.92
CA ILE A 16 -8.63 21.04 -7.72
C ILE A 16 -8.25 22.40 -7.15
N GLY A 17 -7.45 23.19 -7.85
CA GLY A 17 -7.24 24.57 -7.40
C GLY A 17 -5.82 25.11 -7.40
N LYS A 18 -4.87 24.43 -8.03
CA LYS A 18 -3.54 24.97 -8.31
C LYS A 18 -3.08 24.66 -9.73
N VAL A 19 -3.82 25.12 -10.72
CA VAL A 19 -3.23 25.31 -12.05
C VAL A 19 -3.33 26.81 -12.34
N GLU A 20 -2.31 27.54 -11.95
CA GLU A 20 -2.09 28.86 -12.54
C GLU A 20 -1.50 28.63 -13.94
N PRO A 21 -2.22 28.89 -15.03
CA PRO A 21 -1.58 29.00 -16.32
C PRO A 21 -0.62 30.18 -16.27
N PRO A 22 0.57 30.08 -16.83
CA PRO A 22 1.53 31.17 -16.82
C PRO A 22 0.89 32.41 -17.48
N GLY A 23 0.58 33.43 -16.68
CA GLY A 23 0.13 34.75 -17.14
C GLY A 23 -1.32 35.15 -16.90
N GLN A 24 -2.18 34.32 -16.28
CA GLN A 24 -3.54 34.74 -15.92
C GLN A 24 -3.85 34.45 -14.45
N ARG A 25 -4.10 35.49 -13.68
CA ARG A 25 -4.69 35.37 -12.33
C ARG A 25 -6.14 34.96 -12.48
N SER A 26 -6.41 33.68 -12.32
CA SER A 26 -7.80 33.16 -12.25
C SER A 26 -8.38 33.51 -10.89
N THR A 27 -9.32 34.42 -10.85
CA THR A 27 -10.02 34.91 -9.65
C THR A 27 -10.99 33.92 -9.05
N LEU A 28 -11.22 32.75 -9.68
CA LEU A 28 -12.28 31.81 -9.28
C LEU A 28 -11.80 30.57 -8.50
N ILE A 29 -10.49 30.31 -8.42
CA ILE A 29 -9.95 29.06 -7.85
C ILE A 29 -9.26 29.26 -6.48
N SER A 30 -9.17 30.50 -6.01
CA SER A 30 -8.50 30.85 -4.75
C SER A 30 -9.32 30.58 -3.48
N CYS A 31 -10.60 30.23 -3.60
CA CYS A 31 -11.48 30.13 -2.43
C CYS A 31 -11.50 28.77 -1.72
N CYS A 32 -10.91 27.72 -2.28
CA CYS A 32 -10.93 26.38 -1.67
C CYS A 32 -9.55 25.72 -1.67
N PRO A 33 -8.60 26.18 -0.86
CA PRO A 33 -7.37 25.42 -0.63
C PRO A 33 -7.76 24.08 -0.02
N ASN A 34 -7.17 22.98 -0.50
CA ASN A 34 -7.45 21.62 -0.06
C ASN A 34 -8.75 20.99 -0.61
N THR A 35 -9.17 21.37 -1.79
CA THR A 35 -10.24 20.66 -2.52
C THR A 35 -9.64 19.60 -3.43
N TYR A 36 -10.18 18.41 -3.38
CA TYR A 36 -9.70 17.26 -4.17
C TYR A 36 -10.88 16.56 -4.82
N VAL A 37 -10.63 15.95 -5.97
CA VAL A 37 -11.55 15.02 -6.62
C VAL A 37 -10.91 13.64 -6.69
N TRP A 38 -11.70 12.61 -6.60
CA TRP A 38 -11.22 11.26 -6.82
C TRP A 38 -10.94 11.00 -8.30
N LEU A 39 -9.87 10.27 -8.58
CA LEU A 39 -9.44 9.99 -9.95
C LEU A 39 -10.52 9.23 -10.74
N ASP A 40 -11.21 8.27 -10.13
CA ASP A 40 -12.30 7.53 -10.76
C ASP A 40 -13.49 8.42 -11.11
N ASP A 41 -13.84 9.38 -10.26
CA ASP A 41 -14.89 10.36 -10.55
C ASP A 41 -14.47 11.33 -11.68
N LEU A 42 -13.21 11.75 -11.68
CA LEU A 42 -12.65 12.59 -12.74
C LEU A 42 -12.66 11.86 -14.09
N ILE A 43 -12.24 10.60 -14.11
CA ILE A 43 -12.26 9.76 -15.31
C ILE A 43 -13.70 9.58 -15.79
N ARG A 44 -14.63 9.27 -14.89
CA ARG A 44 -16.03 9.07 -15.23
C ARG A 44 -16.66 10.31 -15.87
N ALA A 45 -16.33 11.49 -15.36
CA ALA A 45 -16.80 12.77 -15.93
C ALA A 45 -16.23 13.06 -17.33
N ASN A 46 -15.08 12.47 -17.68
CA ASN A 46 -14.38 12.70 -18.96
C ASN A 46 -14.36 11.47 -19.88
N LEU A 47 -15.22 10.48 -19.65
CA LEU A 47 -15.32 9.28 -20.50
C LEU A 47 -15.53 9.58 -21.99
N PRO A 48 -16.32 10.58 -22.41
CA PRO A 48 -16.48 10.91 -23.82
C PRO A 48 -15.16 11.28 -24.52
N GLU A 49 -14.22 11.88 -23.81
CA GLU A 49 -12.88 12.21 -24.33
C GLU A 49 -12.01 10.96 -24.55
N LEU A 50 -12.24 9.92 -23.74
CA LEU A 50 -11.51 8.65 -23.84
C LEU A 50 -12.11 7.71 -24.91
N PHE A 51 -13.36 7.94 -25.31
CA PHE A 51 -14.07 7.15 -26.31
C PHE A 51 -14.64 8.03 -27.43
N PRO A 52 -13.78 8.67 -28.24
CA PRO A 52 -14.22 9.57 -29.29
C PRO A 52 -15.11 8.83 -30.31
N GLY A 53 -16.22 9.45 -30.69
CA GLY A 53 -17.17 8.87 -31.63
C GLY A 53 -18.14 7.84 -31.04
N MET A 54 -18.06 7.57 -29.73
CA MET A 54 -18.99 6.67 -29.04
C MET A 54 -19.84 7.43 -28.03
N SER A 55 -21.11 7.04 -27.91
CA SER A 55 -21.97 7.52 -26.83
C SER A 55 -21.80 6.61 -25.60
N VAL A 56 -21.30 7.15 -24.51
CA VAL A 56 -21.22 6.44 -23.22
C VAL A 56 -22.60 6.47 -22.58
N VAL A 57 -23.26 5.32 -22.49
CA VAL A 57 -24.62 5.19 -21.94
C VAL A 57 -24.55 5.18 -20.40
N GLU A 58 -23.64 4.37 -19.85
CA GLU A 58 -23.49 4.20 -18.40
C GLU A 58 -22.07 3.75 -18.05
N ALA A 59 -21.60 4.03 -16.84
CA ALA A 59 -20.30 3.64 -16.37
C ALA A 59 -20.31 3.41 -14.85
N TYR A 60 -19.83 2.25 -14.43
CA TYR A 60 -19.78 1.84 -13.03
C TYR A 60 -18.39 1.42 -12.63
N PRO A 61 -17.87 1.93 -11.50
CA PRO A 61 -16.62 1.47 -10.96
C PRO A 61 -16.79 0.07 -10.34
N PHE A 62 -15.72 -0.72 -10.39
CA PHE A 62 -15.61 -1.99 -9.68
C PHE A 62 -14.17 -2.25 -9.25
N HIS A 63 -14.01 -3.10 -8.26
CA HIS A 63 -12.70 -3.51 -7.75
C HIS A 63 -12.62 -5.02 -7.65
N VAL A 64 -11.53 -5.57 -8.19
CA VAL A 64 -11.25 -7.02 -8.19
C VAL A 64 -10.12 -7.29 -7.21
N THR A 65 -10.35 -8.22 -6.30
CA THR A 65 -9.28 -8.82 -5.48
C THR A 65 -8.94 -10.18 -6.05
N ARG A 66 -7.65 -10.43 -6.23
CA ARG A 66 -7.14 -11.71 -6.72
C ARG A 66 -6.43 -12.45 -5.61
N ASP A 67 -6.42 -13.76 -5.71
CA ASP A 67 -5.60 -14.57 -4.84
C ASP A 67 -4.13 -14.17 -4.99
N ALA A 68 -3.46 -14.07 -3.86
CA ALA A 68 -2.05 -13.73 -3.78
C ALA A 68 -1.21 -14.93 -3.31
N GLU A 69 -1.84 -16.07 -3.00
CA GLU A 69 -1.11 -17.28 -2.69
C GLU A 69 -0.41 -17.79 -3.95
N VAL A 70 0.87 -17.97 -3.83
CA VAL A 70 1.71 -18.62 -4.83
C VAL A 70 2.30 -19.83 -4.13
N GLU A 71 1.95 -21.02 -4.56
CA GLU A 71 2.60 -22.24 -4.11
C GLU A 71 4.07 -22.22 -4.59
N ILE A 72 4.97 -21.88 -3.67
CA ILE A 72 6.40 -22.00 -3.92
C ILE A 72 6.78 -23.44 -3.58
N GLN A 73 7.10 -24.22 -4.58
CA GLN A 73 7.67 -25.56 -4.38
C GLN A 73 9.14 -25.38 -3.97
N GLU A 74 9.37 -25.35 -2.65
CA GLU A 74 10.71 -25.11 -2.06
C GLU A 74 11.78 -26.11 -2.52
N TRP A 75 11.39 -27.27 -3.01
CA TRP A 75 12.28 -28.35 -3.45
C TRP A 75 12.99 -28.08 -4.78
N GLU A 76 12.46 -27.19 -5.60
CA GLU A 76 12.97 -26.86 -6.92
C GLU A 76 13.63 -25.49 -7.00
N ALA A 77 13.58 -24.71 -5.91
CA ALA A 77 14.11 -23.35 -5.86
C ALA A 77 15.64 -23.37 -5.75
N GLY A 78 16.32 -23.23 -6.87
CA GLY A 78 17.76 -23.02 -6.89
C GLY A 78 18.18 -21.68 -6.29
N ASP A 79 17.34 -20.65 -6.43
CA ASP A 79 17.46 -19.34 -5.80
C ASP A 79 16.09 -18.89 -5.27
N LEU A 80 15.95 -18.81 -3.94
CA LEU A 80 14.73 -18.38 -3.28
C LEU A 80 14.32 -16.94 -3.63
N LEU A 81 15.28 -16.07 -3.91
CA LEU A 81 15.01 -14.68 -4.27
C LEU A 81 14.33 -14.60 -5.64
N GLU A 82 14.89 -15.30 -6.63
CA GLU A 82 14.36 -15.33 -8.00
C GLU A 82 12.96 -15.94 -8.01
N THR A 83 12.76 -17.07 -7.31
CA THR A 83 11.46 -17.73 -7.17
C THR A 83 10.43 -16.82 -6.50
N THR A 84 10.83 -16.06 -5.48
CA THR A 84 9.96 -15.10 -4.81
C THR A 84 9.58 -13.93 -5.74
N GLU A 85 10.52 -13.42 -6.52
CA GLU A 85 10.25 -12.35 -7.50
C GLU A 85 9.29 -12.81 -8.61
N GLU A 86 9.45 -14.03 -9.11
CA GLU A 86 8.53 -14.62 -10.07
C GLU A 86 7.14 -14.85 -9.46
N GLY A 87 7.07 -15.37 -8.25
CA GLY A 87 5.84 -15.53 -7.50
C GLY A 87 5.08 -14.20 -7.33
N VAL A 88 5.78 -13.12 -6.99
CA VAL A 88 5.18 -11.77 -6.92
C VAL A 88 4.63 -11.29 -8.26
N LYS A 89 5.30 -11.63 -9.37
CA LYS A 89 4.80 -11.32 -10.72
C LYS A 89 3.55 -12.14 -11.06
N GLN A 90 3.51 -13.41 -10.70
CA GLN A 90 2.38 -14.31 -10.95
C GLN A 90 1.11 -13.95 -10.18
N ARG A 91 1.21 -13.28 -9.01
CA ARG A 91 0.04 -12.77 -8.24
C ARG A 91 -0.94 -11.92 -9.06
N ARG A 92 -0.48 -11.31 -10.14
CA ARG A 92 -1.36 -10.54 -11.05
C ARG A 92 -2.31 -11.40 -11.87
N PHE A 93 -2.03 -12.70 -11.95
CA PHE A 93 -2.79 -13.68 -12.73
C PHE A 93 -3.57 -14.66 -11.84
N GLY A 94 -3.48 -14.53 -10.52
CA GLY A 94 -4.25 -15.34 -9.58
C GLY A 94 -5.76 -15.22 -9.80
N ASP A 95 -6.51 -16.23 -9.37
CA ASP A 95 -7.95 -16.27 -9.49
C ASP A 95 -8.62 -15.09 -8.79
N VAL A 96 -9.76 -14.67 -9.30
CA VAL A 96 -10.54 -13.63 -8.65
C VAL A 96 -11.29 -14.24 -7.47
N VAL A 97 -11.03 -13.73 -6.27
CA VAL A 97 -11.65 -14.19 -5.03
C VAL A 97 -12.65 -13.20 -4.46
N LYS A 98 -12.73 -12.00 -5.01
CA LYS A 98 -13.70 -10.98 -4.60
C LYS A 98 -13.92 -9.94 -5.68
N LEU A 99 -15.18 -9.61 -5.92
CA LEU A 99 -15.62 -8.49 -6.75
C LEU A 99 -16.43 -7.51 -5.90
N SER A 100 -15.93 -6.29 -5.76
CA SER A 100 -16.69 -5.20 -5.14
C SER A 100 -17.23 -4.28 -6.24
N VAL A 101 -18.52 -4.01 -6.22
CA VAL A 101 -19.23 -3.17 -7.21
C VAL A 101 -20.08 -2.12 -6.52
N HIS A 102 -20.36 -1.03 -7.19
CA HIS A 102 -21.28 -0.04 -6.69
C HIS A 102 -22.70 -0.63 -6.63
N HIS A 103 -23.44 -0.38 -5.55
CA HIS A 103 -24.76 -0.96 -5.31
C HIS A 103 -25.79 -0.64 -6.42
N ALA A 104 -25.61 0.49 -7.12
CA ALA A 104 -26.48 0.89 -8.24
C ALA A 104 -26.08 0.25 -9.58
N MET A 105 -25.12 -0.67 -9.61
CA MET A 105 -24.75 -1.37 -10.85
C MET A 105 -25.91 -2.25 -11.31
N PRO A 106 -26.39 -2.13 -12.56
CA PRO A 106 -27.44 -2.97 -13.08
C PRO A 106 -27.05 -4.46 -13.13
N ALA A 107 -28.04 -5.34 -12.93
CA ALA A 107 -27.82 -6.78 -12.90
C ALA A 107 -27.17 -7.32 -14.17
N HIS A 108 -27.56 -6.82 -15.35
CA HIS A 108 -26.99 -7.27 -16.63
C HIS A 108 -25.49 -6.97 -16.76
N ILE A 109 -25.00 -5.85 -16.18
CA ILE A 109 -23.56 -5.53 -16.18
C ILE A 109 -22.83 -6.43 -15.18
N LEU A 110 -23.43 -6.66 -14.02
CA LEU A 110 -22.89 -7.54 -13.00
C LEU A 110 -22.74 -8.98 -13.53
N GLU A 111 -23.74 -9.50 -14.21
CA GLU A 111 -23.71 -10.83 -14.84
C GLU A 111 -22.57 -10.96 -15.86
N ILE A 112 -22.36 -9.92 -16.68
CA ILE A 112 -21.24 -9.88 -17.63
C ILE A 112 -19.88 -9.91 -16.87
N LEU A 113 -19.76 -9.15 -15.80
CA LEU A 113 -18.53 -9.15 -14.99
C LEU A 113 -18.28 -10.51 -14.35
N MET A 114 -19.29 -11.09 -13.73
CA MET A 114 -19.20 -12.42 -13.09
C MET A 114 -18.79 -13.48 -14.10
N SER A 115 -19.45 -13.53 -15.25
CA SER A 115 -19.13 -14.48 -16.32
C SER A 115 -17.68 -14.35 -16.81
N ASN A 116 -17.23 -13.11 -17.06
CA ASN A 116 -15.86 -12.87 -17.55
C ASN A 116 -14.77 -13.08 -16.50
N LEU A 117 -15.11 -12.92 -15.22
CA LEU A 117 -14.18 -13.10 -14.10
C LEU A 117 -14.25 -14.51 -13.51
N GLN A 118 -15.19 -15.34 -13.98
CA GLN A 118 -15.43 -16.71 -13.52
C GLN A 118 -15.65 -16.82 -12.01
N ILE A 119 -16.50 -15.92 -11.47
CA ILE A 119 -16.83 -15.85 -10.05
C ILE A 119 -18.30 -16.11 -9.79
N GLU A 120 -18.58 -16.56 -8.56
CA GLU A 120 -19.91 -16.88 -8.10
C GLU A 120 -20.58 -15.69 -7.37
N PRO A 121 -21.90 -15.68 -7.22
CA PRO A 121 -22.60 -14.57 -6.55
C PRO A 121 -22.15 -14.31 -5.11
N TYR A 122 -21.64 -15.30 -4.39
CA TYR A 122 -21.14 -15.12 -3.02
C TYR A 122 -19.81 -14.37 -2.94
N ASP A 123 -19.07 -14.25 -4.06
CA ASP A 123 -17.84 -13.44 -4.16
C ASP A 123 -18.11 -11.96 -4.47
N VAL A 124 -19.39 -11.61 -4.68
CA VAL A 124 -19.81 -10.25 -5.06
C VAL A 124 -20.23 -9.45 -3.84
N TYR A 125 -19.66 -8.27 -3.69
CA TYR A 125 -19.95 -7.33 -2.62
C TYR A 125 -20.52 -6.02 -3.18
N LEU A 126 -21.78 -5.75 -2.85
CA LEU A 126 -22.43 -4.48 -3.20
C LEU A 126 -22.03 -3.41 -2.18
N VAL A 127 -21.44 -2.32 -2.64
CA VAL A 127 -20.89 -1.27 -1.78
C VAL A 127 -21.62 0.04 -2.03
N GLU A 128 -22.08 0.66 -0.96
CA GLU A 128 -22.55 2.04 -0.96
C GLU A 128 -21.36 2.97 -0.70
N GLY A 129 -21.11 3.91 -1.60
CA GLY A 129 -19.98 4.83 -1.51
C GLY A 129 -18.71 4.32 -2.18
N ARG A 130 -17.56 4.51 -1.56
CA ARG A 130 -16.26 4.18 -2.16
C ARG A 130 -15.97 2.68 -2.13
N ILE A 131 -15.69 2.13 -3.30
CA ILE A 131 -15.44 0.69 -3.47
C ILE A 131 -14.12 0.26 -2.84
N SER A 132 -13.08 1.08 -2.97
CA SER A 132 -11.77 0.79 -2.37
C SER A 132 -11.45 1.76 -1.24
N LEU A 133 -11.54 1.30 0.00
CA LEU A 133 -11.17 2.09 1.17
C LEU A 133 -9.65 2.31 1.29
N SER A 134 -8.84 1.49 0.64
CA SER A 134 -7.38 1.65 0.61
C SER A 134 -6.94 2.98 -0.01
N SER A 135 -7.76 3.55 -0.90
CA SER A 135 -7.52 4.87 -1.49
C SER A 135 -7.61 6.01 -0.47
N LEU A 136 -8.26 5.81 0.69
CA LEU A 136 -8.33 6.82 1.77
C LEU A 136 -6.95 7.13 2.37
N LYS A 137 -5.96 6.25 2.22
CA LYS A 137 -4.58 6.54 2.65
C LYS A 137 -4.03 7.84 2.05
N TYR A 138 -4.50 8.24 0.85
CA TYR A 138 -4.08 9.48 0.22
C TYR A 138 -4.56 10.72 0.98
N VAL A 139 -5.69 10.63 1.69
CA VAL A 139 -6.18 11.69 2.58
C VAL A 139 -5.22 11.93 3.74
N ALA A 140 -4.64 10.85 4.29
CA ALA A 140 -3.66 10.94 5.37
C ALA A 140 -2.34 11.60 4.95
N ASN A 141 -2.03 11.61 3.63
CA ASN A 141 -0.82 12.22 3.09
C ASN A 141 -0.96 13.72 2.81
N ILE A 142 -2.17 14.29 2.95
CA ILE A 142 -2.39 15.74 2.77
C ILE A 142 -1.63 16.50 3.86
N ASP A 143 -1.02 17.64 3.49
CA ASP A 143 -0.24 18.50 4.39
C ASP A 143 -1.15 19.34 5.30
N ARG A 144 -1.85 18.66 6.20
CA ARG A 144 -2.72 19.21 7.25
C ARG A 144 -2.26 18.69 8.59
N TYR A 145 -1.16 19.27 9.08
CA TYR A 145 -0.53 18.86 10.36
C TYR A 145 -1.46 19.07 11.56
N ASP A 146 -2.38 20.01 11.46
CA ASP A 146 -3.44 20.27 12.44
C ASP A 146 -4.43 19.11 12.61
N LEU A 147 -4.52 18.21 11.61
CA LEU A 147 -5.38 17.02 11.62
C LEU A 147 -4.59 15.72 11.87
N LYS A 148 -3.29 15.80 12.11
CA LYS A 148 -2.44 14.65 12.36
C LYS A 148 -2.09 14.54 13.84
N PHE A 149 -1.90 13.32 14.30
CA PHE A 149 -1.35 13.10 15.64
C PHE A 149 0.07 13.68 15.74
N PRO A 150 0.49 14.14 16.94
CA PRO A 150 1.88 14.53 17.17
C PRO A 150 2.84 13.40 16.81
N THR A 151 4.02 13.76 16.31
CA THR A 151 5.07 12.77 16.04
C THR A 151 5.46 12.09 17.33
N PHE A 152 5.39 10.77 17.35
CA PHE A 152 5.86 9.95 18.44
C PHE A 152 7.35 9.68 18.28
N THR A 153 8.12 9.88 19.35
CA THR A 153 9.55 9.53 19.38
C THR A 153 9.73 8.23 20.15
N PRO A 154 10.13 7.14 19.49
CA PRO A 154 10.38 5.88 20.16
C PRO A 154 11.53 5.97 21.18
N SER A 155 11.41 5.26 22.29
CA SER A 155 12.47 5.15 23.30
C SER A 155 13.40 3.96 23.01
N VAL A 156 14.61 4.04 23.50
CA VAL A 156 15.52 2.89 23.52
C VAL A 156 15.36 2.18 24.87
N PRO A 157 15.08 0.86 24.91
CA PRO A 157 14.96 0.16 26.19
C PRO A 157 16.30 0.13 26.92
N PRO A 158 16.30 0.32 28.26
CA PRO A 158 17.52 0.45 29.07
C PRO A 158 18.59 -0.62 28.86
N PRO A 159 18.23 -1.91 28.62
CA PRO A 159 19.26 -2.94 28.40
C PRO A 159 20.08 -2.77 27.13
N LEU A 160 19.59 -1.98 26.18
CA LEU A 160 20.22 -1.76 24.87
C LEU A 160 20.55 -0.28 24.63
N ASP A 161 20.40 0.54 25.66
CA ASP A 161 20.71 1.97 25.57
C ASP A 161 22.22 2.17 25.69
N PRO A 162 22.90 2.69 24.65
CA PRO A 162 24.33 2.92 24.68
C PRO A 162 24.81 3.86 25.79
N GLU A 163 23.93 4.73 26.29
CA GLU A 163 24.23 5.67 27.37
C GLU A 163 24.16 5.00 28.76
N LEU A 164 23.45 3.88 28.87
CA LEU A 164 23.23 3.13 30.10
C LEU A 164 24.07 1.83 30.18
N LEU A 165 24.61 1.38 29.03
CA LEU A 165 25.54 0.25 29.02
C LEU A 165 26.88 0.66 29.69
N ASP A 166 27.42 -0.23 30.53
CA ASP A 166 28.76 -0.05 31.06
C ASP A 166 29.77 0.06 29.91
N LYS A 167 30.77 0.90 30.05
CA LYS A 167 31.76 1.18 28.99
C LYS A 167 32.50 -0.06 28.49
N ASP A 168 32.57 -1.11 29.32
CA ASP A 168 33.18 -2.39 29.00
C ASP A 168 32.20 -3.47 28.60
N GLU A 169 30.90 -3.14 28.54
CA GLU A 169 29.86 -4.06 28.15
C GLU A 169 29.50 -3.86 26.67
N ASP A 170 29.80 -4.85 25.86
CA ASP A 170 29.36 -4.86 24.48
C ASP A 170 27.91 -5.30 24.35
N PHE A 171 27.34 -5.07 23.19
CA PHE A 171 25.95 -5.39 22.88
C PHE A 171 25.64 -6.88 23.05
N PHE A 172 26.58 -7.77 22.68
CA PHE A 172 26.44 -9.22 22.85
C PHE A 172 26.45 -9.65 24.30
N ALA A 173 27.29 -9.03 25.14
CA ALA A 173 27.32 -9.29 26.57
C ALA A 173 25.96 -8.90 27.21
N ALA A 174 25.37 -7.78 26.82
CA ALA A 174 24.07 -7.34 27.32
C ALA A 174 22.94 -8.33 26.99
N ILE A 175 22.83 -8.78 25.74
CA ILE A 175 21.80 -9.73 25.34
C ILE A 175 22.05 -11.15 25.85
N SER A 176 23.27 -11.53 26.15
CA SER A 176 23.62 -12.83 26.72
C SER A 176 23.22 -12.97 28.20
N LYS A 177 23.04 -11.86 28.91
CA LYS A 177 22.62 -11.85 30.32
C LYS A 177 21.15 -12.14 30.49
N ARG A 178 20.31 -11.71 29.52
CA ARG A 178 18.86 -11.87 29.57
C ARG A 178 18.24 -11.64 28.19
N ASP A 179 17.05 -12.21 28.00
CA ASP A 179 16.21 -11.91 26.85
C ASP A 179 15.77 -10.44 26.87
N VAL A 180 15.78 -9.80 25.71
CA VAL A 180 15.32 -8.41 25.54
C VAL A 180 14.18 -8.38 24.55
N LEU A 181 13.02 -7.91 25.00
CA LEU A 181 11.84 -7.70 24.18
C LEU A 181 11.79 -6.26 23.68
N LEU A 182 11.55 -6.08 22.38
CA LEU A 182 11.31 -4.79 21.75
C LEU A 182 9.87 -4.73 21.25
N HIS A 183 9.16 -3.66 21.62
CA HIS A 183 7.76 -3.45 21.22
C HIS A 183 7.65 -2.27 20.25
N HIS A 184 7.82 -2.53 18.97
CA HIS A 184 7.65 -1.51 17.93
C HIS A 184 6.18 -1.14 17.72
N PRO A 185 5.86 0.13 17.44
CA PRO A 185 6.74 1.29 17.17
C PRO A 185 7.13 2.08 18.43
N TYR A 186 6.79 1.61 19.64
CA TYR A 186 7.05 2.33 20.89
C TYR A 186 8.51 2.29 21.29
N ASP A 187 9.16 1.14 21.11
CA ASP A 187 10.60 1.01 21.19
C ASP A 187 11.26 1.31 19.85
N SER A 188 12.43 1.94 19.91
CA SER A 188 13.22 2.26 18.73
C SER A 188 13.69 1.00 18.02
N PHE A 189 13.70 1.03 16.68
CA PHE A 189 14.29 -0.03 15.87
C PHE A 189 15.83 0.06 15.81
N GLN A 190 16.42 1.16 16.30
CA GLN A 190 17.86 1.40 16.25
C GLN A 190 18.69 0.30 16.91
N PRO A 191 18.28 -0.30 18.06
CA PRO A 191 19.00 -1.44 18.65
C PRO A 191 19.10 -2.65 17.71
N VAL A 192 18.07 -2.94 16.92
CA VAL A 192 18.12 -4.03 15.93
C VAL A 192 19.11 -3.72 14.81
N VAL A 193 19.13 -2.49 14.32
CA VAL A 193 20.08 -2.03 13.29
C VAL A 193 21.51 -2.10 13.84
N ASN A 194 21.73 -1.66 15.08
CA ASN A 194 23.02 -1.72 15.74
C ASN A 194 23.49 -3.17 15.92
N PHE A 195 22.62 -4.06 16.37
CA PHE A 195 22.91 -5.49 16.51
C PHE A 195 23.41 -6.09 15.19
N LEU A 196 22.70 -5.86 14.10
CA LEU A 196 23.09 -6.37 12.78
C LEU A 196 24.41 -5.77 12.30
N ASN A 197 24.63 -4.48 12.51
CA ASN A 197 25.89 -3.82 12.14
C ASN A 197 27.09 -4.33 12.95
N ILE A 198 26.91 -4.59 14.23
CA ILE A 198 27.95 -5.17 15.11
C ILE A 198 28.24 -6.61 14.66
N ALA A 199 27.18 -7.42 14.48
CA ALA A 199 27.29 -8.80 14.04
C ALA A 199 27.99 -8.94 12.68
N ALA A 200 27.73 -8.03 11.73
CA ALA A 200 28.36 -8.03 10.42
C ALA A 200 29.87 -7.72 10.45
N ARG A 201 30.37 -7.11 11.53
CA ARG A 201 31.76 -6.71 11.69
C ARG A 201 32.55 -7.60 12.67
N ASP A 202 31.86 -8.38 13.47
CA ASP A 202 32.50 -9.25 14.46
C ASP A 202 33.04 -10.52 13.79
N PRO A 203 34.36 -10.78 13.83
CA PRO A 203 34.98 -11.96 13.23
C PRO A 203 34.54 -13.29 13.89
N ASN A 204 33.95 -13.25 15.08
CA ASN A 204 33.44 -14.43 15.77
C ASN A 204 31.99 -14.81 15.33
N VAL A 205 31.31 -13.94 14.60
CA VAL A 205 29.98 -14.23 14.08
C VAL A 205 30.12 -15.00 12.76
N LEU A 206 29.64 -16.24 12.75
CA LEU A 206 29.76 -17.14 11.60
C LEU A 206 28.64 -16.93 10.59
N ALA A 207 27.46 -16.54 11.03
CA ALA A 207 26.31 -16.34 10.17
C ALA A 207 25.24 -15.45 10.83
N ILE A 208 24.49 -14.73 10.01
CA ILE A 208 23.25 -14.02 10.40
C ILE A 208 22.08 -14.76 9.76
N LYS A 209 21.15 -15.26 10.57
CA LYS A 209 19.90 -15.85 10.12
C LYS A 209 18.77 -14.89 10.48
N ALA A 210 18.05 -14.41 9.48
CA ALA A 210 16.95 -13.48 9.68
C ALA A 210 15.72 -13.90 8.86
N THR A 211 14.55 -13.87 9.50
CA THR A 211 13.28 -13.99 8.79
C THR A 211 12.80 -12.57 8.47
N LEU A 212 12.75 -12.24 7.18
CA LEU A 212 12.25 -10.97 6.71
C LEU A 212 10.75 -11.08 6.42
N TYR A 213 9.94 -10.66 7.38
CA TYR A 213 8.48 -10.70 7.24
C TYR A 213 7.95 -9.49 6.47
N ARG A 214 8.46 -8.28 6.77
CA ARG A 214 8.07 -7.05 6.10
C ARG A 214 9.26 -6.10 6.00
N VAL A 215 9.63 -5.78 4.77
CA VAL A 215 10.65 -4.75 4.51
C VAL A 215 9.94 -3.44 4.18
N GLY A 216 10.30 -2.36 4.88
CA GLY A 216 9.89 -1.00 4.51
C GLY A 216 10.51 -0.59 3.17
N ARG A 217 9.83 0.30 2.45
CA ARG A 217 10.37 0.96 1.26
C ARG A 217 11.18 2.16 1.67
#